data_057c36eda6e9a1fe1d0e2839754a9b59
#
_entry.id   057c36eda6e9a1fe1d0e2839754a9b59
#
_cell.length_a   1.000
_cell.length_b   1.000
_cell.length_c   1.000
_cell.angle_alpha   90.00
_cell.angle_beta   90.00
_cell.angle_gamma   90.00
#
_symmetry.space_group_name_H-M   'P 1'
#
loop_
_entity.id
_entity.type
_entity.pdbx_description
1 polymer ?
#
loop_
_entity_poly.entity_id
_entity_poly.type
_entity_poly.pdbx_seq_one_letter_code
_entity_poly.pdbx_strand_id
1 'polypeptide(L)' 'MAESDVIGNQHAILENQKVVLANQKQIKEDQELIKTNQEKLDIIIRNQEQILSLVKK' A
#
# COMPACT_ATOMS: atom_id res chain seq x y z
N MET A 1 -11.16 35.13 -20.16
CA MET A 1 -11.36 33.67 -20.11
C MET A 1 -12.82 33.34 -19.95
N ALA A 2 -13.28 32.39 -20.68
CA ALA A 2 -14.68 31.99 -20.60
C ALA A 2 -14.93 31.20 -19.32
N GLU A 3 -16.11 31.40 -18.75
CA GLU A 3 -16.56 30.65 -17.56
C GLU A 3 -16.50 29.14 -17.81
N SER A 4 -16.73 28.70 -19.04
CA SER A 4 -16.67 27.29 -19.42
C SER A 4 -15.28 26.69 -19.19
N ASP A 5 -14.21 27.48 -19.38
CA ASP A 5 -12.84 27.01 -19.12
C ASP A 5 -12.59 26.81 -17.64
N VAL A 6 -13.12 27.70 -16.82
CA VAL A 6 -13.03 27.59 -15.35
C VAL A 6 -13.78 26.36 -14.86
N ILE A 7 -14.99 26.15 -15.35
CA ILE A 7 -15.80 25.00 -14.99
C ILE A 7 -15.13 23.71 -15.44
N GLY A 8 -14.59 23.68 -16.65
CA GLY A 8 -13.85 22.52 -17.16
C GLY A 8 -12.65 22.18 -16.29
N ASN A 9 -11.89 23.19 -15.88
CA ASN A 9 -10.75 23.02 -14.99
C ASN A 9 -11.17 22.50 -13.61
N GLN A 10 -12.26 23.01 -13.09
CA GLN A 10 -12.80 22.54 -11.80
C GLN A 10 -13.22 21.07 -11.88
N HIS A 11 -13.84 20.65 -12.97
CA HIS A 11 -14.19 19.24 -13.19
C HIS A 11 -12.94 18.36 -13.24
N ALA A 12 -11.91 18.81 -13.94
CA ALA A 12 -10.66 18.07 -14.03
C ALA A 12 -10.01 17.92 -12.65
N ILE A 13 -10.01 18.98 -11.85
CA ILE A 13 -9.46 18.94 -10.49
C ILE A 13 -10.25 17.97 -9.62
N LEU A 14 -11.58 17.98 -9.68
CA LEU A 14 -12.41 17.06 -8.91
C LEU A 14 -12.17 15.60 -9.30
N GLU A 15 -12.04 15.32 -10.61
CA GLU A 15 -11.73 13.97 -11.07
C GLU A 15 -10.36 13.52 -10.60
N ASN A 16 -9.37 14.42 -10.66
CA ASN A 16 -8.02 14.12 -10.17
C ASN A 16 -8.03 13.83 -8.68
N GLN A 17 -8.78 14.59 -7.90
CA GLN A 17 -8.90 14.37 -6.46
C GLN A 17 -9.51 13.00 -6.15
N LYS A 18 -10.51 12.57 -6.92
CA LYS A 18 -11.10 11.24 -6.76
C LYS A 18 -10.08 10.14 -7.03
N VAL A 19 -9.27 10.29 -8.07
CA VAL A 19 -8.22 9.33 -8.41
C VAL A 19 -7.18 9.27 -7.29
N VAL A 20 -6.76 10.44 -6.79
CA VAL A 20 -5.78 10.50 -5.69
C VAL A 20 -6.32 9.80 -4.45
N LEU A 21 -7.57 10.05 -4.09
CA LEU A 21 -8.16 9.40 -2.91
C LEU A 21 -8.26 7.89 -3.08
N ALA A 22 -8.64 7.42 -4.27
CA ALA A 22 -8.69 5.99 -4.57
C ALA A 22 -7.30 5.35 -4.47
N ASN A 23 -6.28 6.04 -5.00
CA ASN A 23 -4.89 5.57 -4.92
C ASN A 23 -4.39 5.53 -3.48
N GLN A 24 -4.72 6.53 -2.68
CA GLN A 24 -4.33 6.56 -1.27
C GLN A 24 -4.95 5.40 -0.49
N LYS A 25 -6.20 5.10 -0.79
CA LYS A 25 -6.88 3.96 -0.17
C LYS A 25 -6.17 2.65 -0.54
N GLN A 26 -5.83 2.48 -1.82
CA GLN A 26 -5.13 1.30 -2.30
C GLN A 26 -3.75 1.18 -1.65
N ILE A 27 -3.01 2.27 -1.54
CA ILE A 27 -1.71 2.30 -0.90
C ILE A 27 -1.82 1.85 0.56
N LYS A 28 -2.80 2.35 1.26
CA LYS A 28 -3.03 1.99 2.66
C LYS A 28 -3.31 0.49 2.80
N GLU A 29 -4.14 -0.06 1.93
CA GLU A 29 -4.44 -1.50 1.91
C GLU A 29 -3.17 -2.30 1.62
N ASP A 30 -2.36 -1.85 0.66
CA ASP A 30 -1.10 -2.49 0.31
C ASP A 30 -0.11 -2.47 1.48
N GLN A 31 -0.05 -1.35 2.20
CA GLN A 31 0.81 -1.25 3.39
C GLN A 31 0.40 -2.24 4.47
N GLU A 32 -0.89 -2.46 4.65
CA GLU A 32 -1.38 -3.46 5.61
C GLU A 32 -0.97 -4.88 5.19
N LEU A 33 -1.05 -5.18 3.90
CA LEU A 33 -0.61 -6.47 3.37
C LEU A 33 0.89 -6.66 3.54
N ILE A 34 1.68 -5.63 3.28
CA ILE A 34 3.14 -5.66 3.47
C ILE A 34 3.47 -5.94 4.93
N LYS A 35 2.81 -5.27 5.84
CA LYS A 35 3.00 -5.49 7.27
C LYS A 35 2.71 -6.94 7.67
N THR A 36 1.60 -7.47 7.20
CA THR A 36 1.22 -8.85 7.45
C THR A 36 2.27 -9.83 6.90
N ASN A 37 2.75 -9.56 5.68
CA ASN A 37 3.77 -10.40 5.04
C ASN A 37 5.09 -10.36 5.81
N GLN A 38 5.48 -9.19 6.32
CA GLN A 38 6.69 -9.06 7.13
C GLN A 38 6.57 -9.86 8.43
N GLU A 39 5.42 -9.86 9.06
CA GLU A 39 5.17 -10.65 10.26
C GLU A 39 5.32 -12.15 9.98
N LYS A 40 4.80 -12.60 8.84
CA LYS A 40 4.94 -14.00 8.41
C LYS A 40 6.39 -14.36 8.13
N LEU A 41 7.13 -13.46 7.49
CA LEU A 41 8.56 -13.68 7.22
C LEU A 41 9.35 -13.79 8.52
N ASP A 42 9.07 -12.96 9.50
CA ASP A 42 9.73 -13.02 10.80
C ASP A 42 9.50 -14.39 11.47
N ILE A 43 8.30 -14.92 11.37
CA ILE A 43 7.97 -16.24 11.91
C ILE A 43 8.77 -17.33 11.18
N ILE A 44 8.84 -17.24 9.86
CA ILE A 44 9.61 -18.19 9.03
C ILE A 44 11.08 -18.17 9.42
N ILE A 45 11.65 -16.99 9.56
CA ILE A 45 13.06 -16.81 9.94
C ILE A 45 13.32 -17.45 11.30
N ARG A 46 12.47 -17.20 12.27
CA ARG A 46 12.60 -17.78 13.61
C ARG A 46 12.51 -19.30 13.58
N ASN A 47 11.59 -19.83 12.77
CA ASN A 47 11.46 -21.27 12.62
C ASN A 47 12.70 -21.88 11.99
N GLN A 48 13.28 -21.24 10.99
CA GLN A 48 14.52 -21.69 10.35
C GLN A 48 15.68 -21.69 11.32
N GLU A 49 15.78 -20.67 12.15
CA GLU A 49 16.84 -20.58 13.16
C GLU A 49 16.72 -21.71 14.17
N GLN A 50 15.51 -22.05 14.59
CA GLN A 50 15.27 -23.18 15.49
C GLN A 50 15.65 -24.50 14.85
N ILE A 51 15.28 -24.71 13.58
CA ILE A 51 15.61 -25.93 12.84
C ILE A 51 17.14 -26.06 12.72
N LEU A 52 17.83 -24.98 12.35
CA LEU A 52 19.29 -25.00 12.23
C LEU A 52 19.95 -25.31 13.57
N SER A 53 19.44 -24.77 14.63
CA SER A 53 19.94 -25.06 15.97
C SER A 53 19.83 -26.53 16.32
N LEU A 54 18.69 -27.15 15.98
CA LEU A 54 18.46 -28.58 16.22
C LEU A 54 19.38 -29.46 15.38
N VAL A 55 19.57 -29.08 14.13
CA VAL A 55 20.44 -29.87 13.21
C VAL A 55 21.89 -29.80 13.66
N LYS A 56 22.35 -28.68 14.20
CA LYS A 56 23.74 -28.51 14.63
C LYS A 56 24.08 -29.25 15.91
N LYS A 57 23.09 -29.71 16.63
CA LYS A 57 23.32 -30.52 17.80
C LYS A 57 23.72 -31.95 17.38
#